data_f24e45059c54f1b76c895d3fe417f75b
#
_entry.id   f24e45059c54f1b76c895d3fe417f75b
#
_cell.length_a   1.000
_cell.length_b   1.000
_cell.length_c   1.000
_cell.angle_alpha   90.00
_cell.angle_beta   90.00
_cell.angle_gamma   90.00
#
_symmetry.space_group_name_H-M   'P 1'
#
loop_
_entity.id
_entity.type
_entity.pdbx_description
1 polymer ?
#
loop_
_entity_poly.entity_id
_entity_poly.type
_entity_poly.pdbx_seq_one_letter_code
_entity_poly.pdbx_strand_id
1 'polypeptide(L)'
;MKKKIIIGLSCIIIFVALILALKFIKKDTNENLIKVRLAEVTHSSFYSPLYIALEKGYFKEAGIDLELILTPGADKVSAAVLSGDVEIGFAGAESAI
;
A
#
# COMPACT_ATOMS: atom_id res chain seq x y z
N MET A 1 -36.11 10.71 -34.75
CA MET A 1 -35.56 11.47 -33.63
C MET A 1 -35.57 10.71 -32.32
N LYS A 2 -36.60 9.92 -31.98
CA LYS A 2 -36.67 9.16 -30.76
C LYS A 2 -35.60 8.05 -30.65
N LYS A 3 -35.19 7.41 -31.73
CA LYS A 3 -34.18 6.36 -31.79
C LYS A 3 -32.77 6.86 -31.41
N LYS A 4 -32.39 8.07 -31.80
CA LYS A 4 -31.09 8.66 -31.48
C LYS A 4 -30.96 9.01 -29.98
N ILE A 5 -32.04 9.44 -29.36
CA ILE A 5 -32.10 9.77 -27.93
C ILE A 5 -31.99 8.49 -27.09
N ILE A 6 -32.64 7.40 -27.50
CA ILE A 6 -32.60 6.10 -26.84
C ILE A 6 -31.21 5.52 -26.93
N ILE A 7 -30.52 5.60 -28.06
CA ILE A 7 -29.14 5.13 -28.23
C ILE A 7 -28.18 5.94 -27.36
N GLY A 8 -28.32 7.26 -27.29
CA GLY A 8 -27.51 8.12 -26.42
C GLY A 8 -27.69 7.80 -24.93
N LEU A 9 -28.94 7.63 -24.50
CA LEU A 9 -29.25 7.23 -23.13
C LEU A 9 -28.69 5.85 -22.78
N SER A 10 -28.78 4.90 -23.69
CA SER A 10 -28.24 3.55 -23.52
C SER A 10 -26.70 3.58 -23.35
N CYS A 11 -26.00 4.37 -24.15
CA CYS A 11 -24.53 4.54 -24.02
C CYS A 11 -24.13 5.14 -22.69
N ILE A 12 -24.88 6.12 -22.19
CA ILE A 12 -24.61 6.76 -20.89
C ILE A 12 -24.80 5.75 -19.75
N ILE A 13 -25.84 4.95 -19.79
CA ILE A 13 -26.12 3.92 -18.77
C ILE A 13 -25.01 2.87 -18.74
N ILE A 14 -24.55 2.41 -19.91
CA ILE A 14 -23.44 1.45 -20.03
C ILE A 14 -22.14 2.04 -19.47
N PHE A 15 -21.87 3.30 -19.76
CA PHE A 15 -20.66 3.99 -19.29
C PHE A 15 -20.67 4.17 -17.77
N VAL A 16 -21.80 4.55 -17.19
CA VAL A 16 -21.97 4.68 -15.74
C VAL A 16 -21.84 3.31 -15.05
N ALA A 17 -22.45 2.27 -15.61
CA ALA A 17 -22.32 0.92 -15.09
C ALA A 17 -20.87 0.42 -15.11
N LEU A 18 -20.11 0.74 -16.16
CA LEU A 18 -18.70 0.39 -16.27
C LEU A 18 -17.85 1.09 -15.18
N ILE A 19 -18.10 2.38 -14.95
CA ILE A 19 -17.41 3.14 -13.89
C ILE A 19 -17.71 2.57 -12.52
N LEU A 20 -18.96 2.22 -12.24
CA LEU A 20 -19.37 1.61 -10.97
C LEU A 20 -18.73 0.23 -10.79
N ALA A 21 -18.65 -0.57 -11.84
CA ALA A 21 -17.98 -1.88 -11.80
C ALA A 21 -16.49 -1.74 -11.50
N LEU A 22 -15.81 -0.77 -12.09
CA LEU A 22 -14.40 -0.48 -11.81
C LEU A 22 -14.16 -0.04 -10.36
N LYS A 23 -15.07 0.73 -9.78
CA LYS A 23 -15.01 1.11 -8.35
C LYS A 23 -15.23 -0.09 -7.44
N PHE A 24 -16.08 -1.01 -7.80
CA PHE A 24 -16.32 -2.24 -7.04
C PHE A 24 -15.09 -3.15 -7.03
N ILE A 25 -14.42 -3.29 -8.17
CA ILE A 25 -13.19 -4.09 -8.30
C ILE A 25 -12.07 -3.51 -7.43
N LYS A 26 -11.93 -2.18 -7.36
CA LYS A 26 -10.93 -1.53 -6.51
C LYS A 26 -11.21 -1.71 -5.01
N LYS A 27 -12.45 -1.92 -4.61
CA LYS A 27 -12.84 -2.09 -3.22
C LYS A 27 -12.55 -3.51 -2.69
N ASP A 28 -12.61 -4.51 -3.55
CA ASP A 28 -12.36 -5.92 -3.20
C ASP A 28 -10.87 -6.21 -2.94
N THR A 29 -9.95 -5.43 -3.51
CA THR A 29 -8.51 -5.60 -3.30
C THR A 29 -8.02 -5.13 -1.92
N ASN A 30 -8.82 -4.38 -1.16
CA ASN A 30 -8.44 -3.83 0.13
C ASN A 30 -8.82 -4.73 1.33
N GLU A 31 -9.63 -5.77 1.16
CA GLU A 31 -10.20 -6.53 2.26
C GLU A 31 -9.30 -7.67 2.79
N ASN A 32 -8.26 -8.06 2.05
CA ASN A 32 -7.40 -9.20 2.38
C ASN A 32 -5.91 -8.84 2.46
N LEU A 33 -5.59 -7.63 2.93
CA LEU A 33 -4.19 -7.21 3.08
C LEU A 33 -3.57 -7.82 4.33
N ILE A 34 -2.37 -8.36 4.19
CA ILE A 34 -1.57 -8.82 5.31
C ILE A 34 -0.90 -7.61 5.95
N LYS A 35 -1.14 -7.41 7.24
CA LYS A 35 -0.55 -6.31 7.99
C LYS A 35 0.90 -6.63 8.35
N VAL A 36 1.83 -5.77 7.91
CA VAL A 36 3.26 -5.90 8.18
C VAL A 36 3.76 -4.60 8.81
N ARG A 37 4.46 -4.70 9.92
CA ARG A 37 5.07 -3.56 10.61
C ARG A 37 6.57 -3.54 10.32
N LEU A 38 7.05 -2.40 9.86
CA LEU A 38 8.46 -2.19 9.53
C LEU A 38 9.02 -1.07 10.40
N ALA A 39 10.08 -1.36 11.17
CA ALA A 39 10.79 -0.36 11.95
C ALA A 39 11.93 0.23 11.15
N GLU A 40 11.97 1.56 11.02
CA GLU A 40 13.08 2.29 10.41
C GLU A 40 13.85 3.08 11.47
N VAL A 41 15.17 3.15 11.31
CA VAL A 41 16.06 3.90 12.25
C VAL A 41 15.80 5.38 12.18
N THR A 42 15.65 5.91 10.97
CA THR A 42 15.46 7.35 10.71
C THR A 42 14.68 7.53 9.42
N HIS A 43 14.01 8.66 9.32
CA HIS A 43 13.39 9.07 8.08
C HIS A 43 14.44 9.78 7.21
N SER A 44 14.89 9.11 6.15
CA SER A 44 16.03 9.58 5.37
C SER A 44 15.79 9.43 3.87
N SER A 45 16.37 10.33 3.09
CA SER A 45 16.38 10.26 1.63
C SER A 45 17.09 9.01 1.08
N PHE A 46 17.96 8.39 1.86
CA PHE A 46 18.58 7.10 1.48
C PHE A 46 17.56 5.97 1.41
N TYR A 47 16.41 6.12 2.06
CA TYR A 47 15.32 5.14 2.06
C TYR A 47 14.21 5.49 1.07
N SER A 48 14.49 6.41 0.14
CA SER A 48 13.52 6.88 -0.87
C SER A 48 12.84 5.76 -1.65
N PRO A 49 13.52 4.67 -2.08
CA PRO A 49 12.83 3.57 -2.77
C PRO A 49 11.70 2.96 -1.94
N LEU A 50 11.87 2.82 -0.64
CA LEU A 50 10.84 2.34 0.28
C LEU A 50 9.64 3.28 0.33
N TYR A 51 9.89 4.58 0.45
CA TYR A 51 8.83 5.59 0.53
C TYR A 51 8.05 5.70 -0.77
N ILE A 52 8.74 5.61 -1.91
CA ILE A 52 8.10 5.61 -3.23
C ILE A 52 7.18 4.40 -3.39
N ALA A 53 7.63 3.23 -2.97
CA ALA A 53 6.83 2.01 -3.03
C ALA A 53 5.56 2.12 -2.15
N LEU A 54 5.68 2.74 -0.97
CA LEU A 54 4.53 3.01 -0.09
C LEU A 54 3.54 3.97 -0.74
N GLU A 55 4.02 5.11 -1.23
CA GLU A 55 3.19 6.17 -1.79
C GLU A 55 2.47 5.74 -3.06
N LYS A 56 3.15 4.98 -3.92
CA LYS A 56 2.56 4.46 -5.16
C LYS A 56 1.66 3.24 -4.97
N GLY A 57 1.57 2.72 -3.74
CA GLY A 57 0.71 1.60 -3.43
C GLY A 57 1.23 0.24 -3.90
N TYR A 58 2.52 0.09 -4.15
CA TYR A 58 3.10 -1.17 -4.59
C TYR A 58 2.96 -2.28 -3.54
N PHE A 59 3.05 -1.94 -2.25
CA PHE A 59 2.82 -2.91 -1.18
C PHE A 59 1.36 -3.38 -1.15
N LYS A 60 0.42 -2.48 -1.36
CA LYS A 60 -1.01 -2.82 -1.46
C LYS A 60 -1.30 -3.72 -2.65
N GLU A 61 -0.67 -3.46 -3.79
CA GLU A 61 -0.78 -4.31 -4.98
C GLU A 61 -0.26 -5.72 -4.71
N ALA A 62 0.76 -5.85 -3.87
CA ALA A 62 1.32 -7.13 -3.45
C ALA A 62 0.51 -7.80 -2.33
N GLY A 63 -0.57 -7.19 -1.85
CA GLY A 63 -1.39 -7.71 -0.78
C GLY A 63 -0.88 -7.38 0.62
N ILE A 64 -0.06 -6.35 0.77
CA ILE A 64 0.58 -5.97 2.03
C ILE A 64 0.10 -4.59 2.47
N ASP A 65 -0.38 -4.49 3.71
CA ASP A 65 -0.62 -3.23 4.39
C ASP A 65 0.60 -2.93 5.27
N LEU A 66 1.52 -2.13 4.77
CA LEU A 66 2.78 -1.80 5.44
C LEU A 66 2.61 -0.61 6.37
N GLU A 67 2.90 -0.82 7.65
CA GLU A 67 2.97 0.22 8.66
C GLU A 67 4.44 0.55 8.93
N LEU A 68 4.82 1.81 8.73
CA LEU A 68 6.16 2.29 8.94
C LEU A 68 6.27 2.91 10.34
N ILE A 69 7.18 2.38 11.17
CA ILE A 69 7.37 2.82 12.55
C ILE A 69 8.77 3.40 12.70
N LEU A 70 8.86 4.67 13.04
CA LEU A 70 10.14 5.31 13.33
C LEU A 70 10.67 4.81 14.68
N THR A 71 11.84 4.17 14.66
CA THR A 71 12.48 3.57 15.84
C THR A 71 13.92 4.07 15.92
N PRO A 72 14.18 5.21 16.57
CA PRO A 72 15.53 5.80 16.62
C PRO A 72 16.53 4.90 17.35
N GLY A 73 17.55 4.46 16.61
CA GLY A 73 18.60 3.59 17.10
C GLY A 73 18.57 2.20 16.44
N ALA A 74 19.69 1.81 15.84
CA ALA A 74 19.82 0.52 15.17
C ALA A 74 19.64 -0.65 16.14
N ASP A 75 20.12 -0.51 17.37
CA ASP A 75 19.94 -1.46 18.46
C ASP A 75 18.46 -1.64 18.84
N LYS A 76 17.69 -0.54 18.82
CA LYS A 76 16.25 -0.57 19.10
C LYS A 76 15.46 -1.20 17.97
N VAL A 77 15.85 -1.01 16.72
CA VAL A 77 15.24 -1.69 15.57
C VAL A 77 15.46 -3.20 15.68
N SER A 78 16.70 -3.63 15.99
CA SER A 78 17.02 -5.04 16.18
C SER A 78 16.23 -5.65 17.35
N ALA A 79 16.13 -4.93 18.46
CA ALA A 79 15.35 -5.36 19.61
C ALA A 79 13.85 -5.49 19.29
N ALA A 80 13.30 -4.59 18.49
CA ALA A 80 11.90 -4.63 18.09
C ALA A 80 11.59 -5.84 17.20
N VAL A 81 12.51 -6.23 16.34
CA VAL A 81 12.37 -7.45 15.52
C VAL A 81 12.46 -8.70 16.40
N LEU A 82 13.44 -8.75 17.29
CA LEU A 82 13.65 -9.90 18.17
C LEU A 82 12.49 -10.11 19.16
N SER A 83 11.88 -9.03 19.64
CA SER A 83 10.75 -9.09 20.57
C SER A 83 9.41 -9.41 19.86
N GLY A 84 9.36 -9.31 18.53
CA GLY A 84 8.14 -9.51 17.77
C GLY A 84 7.25 -8.27 17.66
N ASP A 85 7.72 -7.12 18.12
CA ASP A 85 6.97 -5.86 17.99
C ASP A 85 6.80 -5.43 16.53
N VAL A 86 7.78 -5.74 15.69
CA VAL A 86 7.74 -5.53 14.24
C VAL A 86 8.19 -6.78 13.50
N GLU A 87 7.73 -6.96 12.29
CA GLU A 87 8.11 -8.09 11.45
C GLU A 87 9.40 -7.84 10.68
N ILE A 88 9.69 -6.57 10.35
CA ILE A 88 10.85 -6.20 9.53
C ILE A 88 11.58 -5.03 10.19
N GLY A 89 12.91 -5.11 10.22
CA GLY A 89 13.79 -4.00 10.59
C GLY A 89 14.53 -3.47 9.38
N PHE A 90 14.57 -2.15 9.23
CA PHE A 90 15.26 -1.47 8.15
C PHE A 90 16.34 -0.55 8.72
N ALA A 91 17.57 -1.01 8.66
CA ALA A 91 18.73 -0.35 9.26
C ALA A 91 20.00 -0.65 8.47
N GLY A 92 21.12 -0.07 8.85
CA GLY A 92 22.40 -0.40 8.26
C GLY A 92 22.80 -1.86 8.52
N ALA A 93 23.64 -2.42 7.65
CA ALA A 93 24.06 -3.81 7.72
C ALA A 93 24.77 -4.15 9.04
N GLU A 94 25.44 -3.20 9.66
CA GLU A 94 26.12 -3.35 10.93
C GLU A 94 25.20 -3.74 12.09
N SER A 95 23.93 -3.38 12.01
CA SER A 95 22.96 -3.69 13.06
C SER A 95 22.48 -5.13 13.04
N ALA A 96 22.74 -5.85 11.95
CA ALA A 96 22.32 -7.24 11.77
C ALA A 96 23.43 -8.27 12.11
N ILE A 97 24.62 -7.78 12.44
CA ILE A 97 25.78 -8.64 12.72
C ILE A 97 25.80 -9.07 14.22
#